data_3485ed23a4a9c0a493a5194d438c20cf
#
_entry.id   3485ed23a4a9c0a493a5194d438c20cf
#
_cell.length_a   1.000
_cell.length_b   1.000
_cell.length_c   1.000
_cell.angle_alpha   90.00
_cell.angle_beta   90.00
_cell.angle_gamma   90.00
#
_symmetry.space_group_name_H-M   'P 1'
#
loop_
_entity.id
_entity.type
_entity.pdbx_description
1 polymer ?
#
loop_
_entity_poly.entity_id
_entity_poly.type
_entity_poly.pdbx_seq_one_letter_code
_entity_poly.pdbx_strand_id
1 'polypeptide(L)'
;MQWVRISCIMVVFSFFISCKDKPKEVVQDTVKVVEKELDTIKTIPSKIPVLPKLKSLAGLADTTFIRLADYSADFVYDLRYATTNNFLKAKVYDCAECYTRVRTAKALLKANAAFMKKGYKIKFYDCYRPNSVQYKMWEIVPNPQYVANPVKGSIHNKGGAVDITLVTMEGAAVDMGTDFDFFGKKAYHDNYNLPEEILTHRKVLKETMESFGFWSIRTEWWHYNLSAGSKAKIANFKWDCES
;
A
#
# COMPACT_ATOMS: atom_id res chain seq x y z
N MET A 1 -38.92 51.12 20.05
CA MET A 1 -40.19 50.91 20.77
C MET A 1 -40.37 49.44 21.07
N GLN A 2 -40.47 49.21 22.29
CA GLN A 2 -41.00 48.16 23.16
C GLN A 2 -40.33 46.78 23.19
N TRP A 3 -39.64 46.62 24.30
CA TRP A 3 -39.16 45.38 24.91
C TRP A 3 -40.33 44.62 25.53
N VAL A 4 -40.37 43.31 25.34
CA VAL A 4 -41.17 42.43 26.18
C VAL A 4 -40.20 41.41 26.81
N ARG A 5 -40.01 41.52 28.12
CA ARG A 5 -39.40 40.54 29.01
C ARG A 5 -40.46 39.53 29.43
N ILE A 6 -40.23 38.24 29.25
CA ILE A 6 -41.01 37.22 29.89
C ILE A 6 -40.08 36.51 30.90
N SER A 7 -40.39 36.71 32.16
CA SER A 7 -39.86 36.00 33.32
C SER A 7 -40.50 34.63 33.40
N CYS A 8 -39.74 33.57 33.47
CA CYS A 8 -40.25 32.24 33.82
C CYS A 8 -39.74 31.84 35.18
N ILE A 9 -40.72 31.60 36.06
CA ILE A 9 -40.59 31.30 37.48
C ILE A 9 -40.17 29.84 37.63
N MET A 10 -39.09 29.60 38.40
CA MET A 10 -38.71 28.28 38.92
C MET A 10 -39.66 27.84 40.00
N VAL A 11 -40.28 26.71 39.86
CA VAL A 11 -40.95 25.99 40.93
C VAL A 11 -40.11 24.76 41.32
N VAL A 12 -39.53 24.88 42.51
CA VAL A 12 -38.80 23.76 43.16
C VAL A 12 -39.81 22.90 43.92
N PHE A 13 -39.96 21.63 43.49
CA PHE A 13 -40.67 20.63 44.25
C PHE A 13 -39.66 19.67 44.87
N SER A 14 -39.49 19.81 46.21
CA SER A 14 -38.73 18.88 47.01
C SER A 14 -39.66 17.72 47.42
N PHE A 15 -39.36 16.52 46.94
CA PHE A 15 -39.93 15.29 47.53
C PHE A 15 -38.83 14.55 48.28
N PHE A 16 -38.92 14.57 49.60
CA PHE A 16 -38.19 13.63 50.47
C PHE A 16 -38.95 12.31 50.52
N ILE A 17 -38.35 11.25 50.00
CA ILE A 17 -38.78 9.88 50.34
C ILE A 17 -37.58 9.17 50.94
N SER A 18 -37.71 8.92 52.26
CA SER A 18 -36.80 8.10 53.04
C SER A 18 -37.19 6.64 52.86
N CYS A 19 -36.31 5.83 52.27
CA CYS A 19 -36.37 4.37 52.41
C CYS A 19 -35.02 3.87 52.88
N LYS A 20 -35.01 3.35 54.10
CA LYS A 20 -33.92 2.55 54.65
C LYS A 20 -34.04 1.14 54.08
N ASP A 21 -33.09 0.75 53.27
CA ASP A 21 -32.81 -0.67 53.00
C ASP A 21 -31.33 -0.96 53.16
N LYS A 22 -31.05 -2.03 53.92
CA LYS A 22 -29.71 -2.50 54.24
C LYS A 22 -29.01 -3.05 53.00
N PRO A 23 -27.67 -2.85 52.85
CA PRO A 23 -26.95 -3.47 51.78
C PRO A 23 -26.85 -4.99 51.98
N LYS A 24 -27.38 -5.76 51.05
CA LYS A 24 -27.13 -7.19 50.91
C LYS A 24 -25.77 -7.39 50.22
N GLU A 25 -25.02 -8.26 50.82
CA GLU A 25 -23.77 -8.87 50.41
C GLU A 25 -23.74 -9.32 48.93
N VAL A 26 -23.08 -8.58 48.05
CA VAL A 26 -22.81 -8.91 46.64
C VAL A 26 -21.30 -8.80 46.32
N VAL A 27 -20.45 -9.03 47.32
CA VAL A 27 -18.98 -8.86 47.11
C VAL A 27 -18.25 -10.19 46.91
N GLN A 28 -18.88 -11.35 47.16
CA GLN A 28 -18.15 -12.63 47.04
C GLN A 28 -18.21 -13.32 45.68
N ASP A 29 -19.21 -13.03 44.83
CA ASP A 29 -19.31 -13.68 43.52
C ASP A 29 -18.52 -12.98 42.42
N THR A 30 -18.28 -11.66 42.51
CA THR A 30 -17.49 -10.91 41.53
C THR A 30 -15.99 -11.21 41.61
N VAL A 31 -15.46 -11.55 42.80
CA VAL A 31 -14.02 -11.87 42.95
C VAL A 31 -13.68 -13.22 42.31
N LYS A 32 -14.57 -14.22 42.39
CA LYS A 32 -14.35 -15.55 41.78
C LYS A 32 -14.42 -15.54 40.25
N VAL A 33 -15.20 -14.63 39.64
CA VAL A 33 -15.28 -14.50 38.16
C VAL A 33 -14.01 -13.83 37.62
N VAL A 34 -13.49 -12.82 38.33
CA VAL A 34 -12.26 -12.12 37.91
C VAL A 34 -11.01 -13.00 38.04
N GLU A 35 -10.92 -13.85 39.09
CA GLU A 35 -9.80 -14.81 39.20
C GLU A 35 -9.84 -15.90 38.13
N LYS A 36 -11.04 -16.36 37.71
CA LYS A 36 -11.18 -17.38 36.68
C LYS A 36 -10.86 -16.83 35.26
N GLU A 37 -11.15 -15.55 35.01
CA GLU A 37 -10.73 -14.89 33.76
C GLU A 37 -9.22 -14.61 33.74
N LEU A 38 -8.58 -14.32 34.86
CA LEU A 38 -7.16 -14.06 34.96
C LEU A 38 -6.31 -15.31 34.72
N ASP A 39 -6.78 -16.50 35.12
CA ASP A 39 -6.11 -17.78 34.86
C ASP A 39 -6.24 -18.21 33.37
N THR A 40 -7.30 -17.79 32.68
CA THR A 40 -7.48 -18.08 31.23
C THR A 40 -6.54 -17.24 30.37
N ILE A 41 -6.09 -16.07 30.84
CA ILE A 41 -5.16 -15.19 30.11
C ILE A 41 -3.70 -15.70 30.16
N LYS A 42 -3.35 -16.58 31.12
CA LYS A 42 -1.99 -17.12 31.27
C LYS A 42 -1.60 -18.19 30.24
N THR A 43 -2.50 -18.65 29.39
CA THR A 43 -2.27 -19.74 28.43
C THR A 43 -2.30 -19.33 26.97
N ILE A 44 -2.25 -18.05 26.62
CA ILE A 44 -2.02 -17.63 25.24
C ILE A 44 -0.49 -17.68 25.04
N PRO A 45 0.03 -18.64 24.23
CA PRO A 45 1.44 -18.62 23.90
C PRO A 45 1.71 -17.37 23.06
N SER A 46 2.32 -16.36 23.65
CA SER A 46 2.79 -15.17 22.96
C SER A 46 3.97 -15.56 22.06
N LYS A 47 3.73 -16.28 20.97
CA LYS A 47 4.64 -16.26 19.83
C LYS A 47 4.54 -14.86 19.22
N ILE A 48 5.26 -13.91 19.79
CA ILE A 48 5.56 -12.67 19.08
C ILE A 48 6.22 -13.11 17.77
N PRO A 49 5.64 -12.79 16.58
CA PRO A 49 6.26 -13.13 15.32
C PRO A 49 7.64 -12.50 15.31
N VAL A 50 8.69 -13.31 15.28
CA VAL A 50 10.05 -12.80 15.10
C VAL A 50 10.09 -12.24 13.69
N LEU A 51 10.07 -10.91 13.58
CA LEU A 51 10.19 -10.25 12.28
C LEU A 51 11.50 -10.70 11.63
N PRO A 52 11.46 -11.10 10.36
CA PRO A 52 12.67 -11.55 9.67
C PRO A 52 13.70 -10.40 9.67
N LYS A 53 14.95 -10.75 9.95
CA LYS A 53 16.05 -9.77 9.95
C LYS A 53 16.24 -9.25 8.53
N LEU A 54 16.02 -7.96 8.32
CA LEU A 54 16.22 -7.31 7.03
C LEU A 54 17.69 -7.39 6.58
N LYS A 55 17.88 -7.61 5.28
CA LYS A 55 19.18 -7.64 4.63
C LYS A 55 19.71 -6.20 4.38
N SER A 56 21.03 -6.06 4.15
CA SER A 56 21.65 -4.80 3.79
C SER A 56 21.96 -4.74 2.29
N LEU A 57 21.75 -3.58 1.67
CA LEU A 57 22.16 -3.30 0.29
C LEU A 57 23.64 -2.94 0.16
N ALA A 58 24.37 -2.82 1.28
CA ALA A 58 25.78 -2.47 1.26
C ALA A 58 26.60 -3.54 0.51
N GLY A 59 27.51 -3.10 -0.35
CA GLY A 59 28.38 -3.97 -1.13
C GLY A 59 27.72 -4.65 -2.34
N LEU A 60 26.41 -4.54 -2.52
CA LEU A 60 25.74 -5.11 -3.70
C LEU A 60 25.91 -4.20 -4.92
N ALA A 61 26.21 -4.82 -6.07
CA ALA A 61 26.25 -4.09 -7.34
C ALA A 61 24.87 -3.54 -7.70
N ASP A 62 24.80 -2.33 -8.24
CA ASP A 62 23.56 -1.65 -8.62
C ASP A 62 22.72 -2.40 -9.66
N THR A 63 23.33 -3.32 -10.39
CA THR A 63 22.68 -4.15 -11.41
C THR A 63 22.14 -5.47 -10.88
N THR A 64 22.44 -5.86 -9.63
CA THR A 64 21.93 -7.08 -9.00
C THR A 64 20.43 -7.02 -8.81
N PHE A 65 19.74 -8.13 -9.08
CA PHE A 65 18.31 -8.27 -8.73
C PHE A 65 18.18 -8.70 -7.27
N ILE A 66 17.24 -8.07 -6.57
CA ILE A 66 16.93 -8.40 -5.17
C ILE A 66 15.39 -8.43 -4.98
N ARG A 67 14.93 -9.21 -4.02
CA ARG A 67 13.55 -9.21 -3.54
C ARG A 67 13.38 -8.08 -2.55
N LEU A 68 12.45 -7.14 -2.82
CA LEU A 68 12.29 -5.94 -1.98
C LEU A 68 11.89 -6.25 -0.53
N ALA A 69 11.08 -7.30 -0.33
CA ALA A 69 10.62 -7.72 1.00
C ALA A 69 11.78 -8.12 1.94
N ASP A 70 12.93 -8.52 1.40
CA ASP A 70 14.12 -8.84 2.20
C ASP A 70 14.81 -7.60 2.79
N TYR A 71 14.49 -6.40 2.28
CA TYR A 71 15.22 -5.16 2.59
C TYR A 71 14.35 -4.08 3.25
N SER A 72 13.03 -4.26 3.27
CA SER A 72 12.10 -3.36 3.98
C SER A 72 10.81 -4.09 4.34
N ALA A 73 10.34 -3.88 5.56
CA ALA A 73 9.03 -4.31 6.02
C ALA A 73 7.94 -3.23 5.81
N ASP A 74 8.32 -2.04 5.31
CA ASP A 74 7.42 -0.89 5.20
C ASP A 74 6.70 -0.80 3.85
N PHE A 75 7.00 -1.71 2.94
CA PHE A 75 6.31 -1.82 1.67
C PHE A 75 5.06 -2.70 1.77
N VAL A 76 4.06 -2.39 0.96
CA VAL A 76 2.84 -3.20 0.81
C VAL A 76 2.81 -3.79 -0.59
N TYR A 77 2.31 -5.02 -0.73
CA TYR A 77 2.30 -5.74 -2.01
C TYR A 77 0.89 -6.20 -2.36
N ASP A 78 0.47 -5.89 -3.60
CA ASP A 78 -0.76 -6.36 -4.25
C ASP A 78 -0.43 -6.67 -5.71
N LEU A 79 0.44 -7.68 -5.90
CA LEU A 79 1.05 -8.00 -7.20
C LEU A 79 0.00 -8.59 -8.14
N ARG A 80 -0.66 -7.74 -8.88
CA ARG A 80 -1.85 -8.02 -9.68
C ARG A 80 -1.64 -9.09 -10.74
N TYR A 81 -0.47 -9.15 -11.36
CA TYR A 81 -0.16 -10.15 -12.39
C TYR A 81 0.16 -11.55 -11.83
N ALA A 82 0.30 -11.69 -10.52
CA ALA A 82 0.33 -12.98 -9.83
C ALA A 82 -1.08 -13.53 -9.53
N THR A 83 -2.13 -12.83 -9.92
CA THR A 83 -3.55 -13.19 -9.77
C THR A 83 -4.28 -13.00 -11.10
N THR A 84 -5.57 -13.28 -11.15
CA THR A 84 -6.45 -12.93 -12.28
C THR A 84 -7.05 -11.54 -12.17
N ASN A 85 -6.76 -10.79 -11.08
CA ASN A 85 -7.26 -9.43 -10.87
C ASN A 85 -6.37 -8.40 -11.58
N ASN A 86 -6.32 -8.47 -12.89
CA ASN A 86 -5.61 -7.56 -13.79
C ASN A 86 -6.35 -7.48 -15.14
N PHE A 87 -5.91 -6.64 -16.05
CA PHE A 87 -6.58 -6.44 -17.34
C PHE A 87 -6.51 -7.65 -18.28
N LEU A 88 -5.51 -8.52 -18.11
CA LEU A 88 -5.36 -9.74 -18.90
C LEU A 88 -6.37 -10.82 -18.47
N LYS A 89 -6.99 -10.70 -17.28
CA LYS A 89 -7.80 -11.73 -16.63
C LYS A 89 -7.09 -13.07 -16.47
N ALA A 90 -5.76 -13.03 -16.42
CA ALA A 90 -4.90 -14.22 -16.36
C ALA A 90 -3.74 -13.99 -15.37
N LYS A 91 -3.36 -15.07 -14.68
CA LYS A 91 -2.14 -15.12 -13.88
C LYS A 91 -0.95 -15.35 -14.83
N VAL A 92 0.03 -14.43 -14.83
CA VAL A 92 1.24 -14.54 -15.67
C VAL A 92 2.54 -14.67 -14.88
N TYR A 93 2.54 -14.34 -13.58
CA TYR A 93 3.62 -14.69 -12.64
C TYR A 93 3.28 -15.99 -11.90
N ASP A 94 4.30 -16.78 -11.61
CA ASP A 94 4.15 -18.02 -10.86
C ASP A 94 3.89 -17.75 -9.36
N CYS A 95 4.43 -16.67 -8.81
CA CYS A 95 4.21 -16.22 -7.43
C CYS A 95 4.25 -14.69 -7.30
N ALA A 96 3.73 -14.17 -6.18
CA ALA A 96 3.58 -12.76 -5.88
C ALA A 96 4.86 -12.19 -5.22
N GLU A 97 5.95 -12.05 -6.00
CA GLU A 97 7.22 -11.54 -5.51
C GLU A 97 7.64 -10.28 -6.24
N CYS A 98 8.03 -9.24 -5.49
CA CYS A 98 8.51 -7.99 -6.04
C CYS A 98 10.04 -7.97 -6.09
N TYR A 99 10.60 -8.21 -7.27
CA TYR A 99 12.03 -8.05 -7.53
C TYR A 99 12.31 -6.72 -8.20
N THR A 100 13.50 -6.17 -7.97
CA THR A 100 14.00 -5.00 -8.68
C THR A 100 15.54 -5.00 -8.66
N ARG A 101 16.18 -4.12 -9.44
CA ARG A 101 17.63 -3.94 -9.31
C ARG A 101 17.96 -3.14 -8.06
N VAL A 102 19.13 -3.38 -7.46
CA VAL A 102 19.63 -2.69 -6.26
C VAL A 102 19.54 -1.16 -6.41
N ARG A 103 19.89 -0.59 -7.58
CA ARG A 103 19.75 0.86 -7.81
C ARG A 103 18.32 1.36 -7.67
N THR A 104 17.35 0.58 -8.17
CA THR A 104 15.93 0.91 -8.09
C THR A 104 15.44 0.76 -6.64
N ALA A 105 15.84 -0.31 -5.95
CA ALA A 105 15.55 -0.50 -4.53
C ALA A 105 16.04 0.65 -3.66
N LYS A 106 17.28 1.12 -3.87
CA LYS A 106 17.86 2.27 -3.15
C LYS A 106 16.99 3.53 -3.31
N ALA A 107 16.50 3.80 -4.52
CA ALA A 107 15.61 4.94 -4.80
C ALA A 107 14.22 4.75 -4.14
N LEU A 108 13.64 3.55 -4.25
CA LEU A 108 12.35 3.21 -3.64
C LEU A 108 12.37 3.31 -2.11
N LEU A 109 13.42 2.83 -1.45
CA LEU A 109 13.56 2.96 0.01
C LEU A 109 13.57 4.43 0.45
N LYS A 110 14.29 5.29 -0.28
CA LYS A 110 14.31 6.73 0.00
C LYS A 110 12.94 7.38 -0.26
N ALA A 111 12.28 7.03 -1.36
CA ALA A 111 10.95 7.53 -1.69
C ALA A 111 9.93 7.10 -0.63
N ASN A 112 9.93 5.82 -0.20
CA ASN A 112 9.03 5.34 0.84
C ASN A 112 9.26 6.05 2.17
N ALA A 113 10.50 6.28 2.57
CA ALA A 113 10.80 7.05 3.78
C ALA A 113 10.26 8.50 3.71
N ALA A 114 10.23 9.11 2.52
CA ALA A 114 9.63 10.42 2.30
C ALA A 114 8.09 10.35 2.32
N PHE A 115 7.47 9.29 1.77
CA PHE A 115 6.03 9.06 1.88
C PHE A 115 5.60 8.83 3.32
N MET A 116 6.36 8.05 4.10
CA MET A 116 6.05 7.79 5.51
C MET A 116 6.01 9.07 6.35
N LYS A 117 6.86 10.05 6.07
CA LYS A 117 6.79 11.38 6.69
C LYS A 117 5.52 12.16 6.33
N LYS A 118 4.82 11.76 5.28
CA LYS A 118 3.54 12.34 4.83
C LYS A 118 2.33 11.47 5.22
N GLY A 119 2.54 10.39 6.00
CA GLY A 119 1.48 9.49 6.45
C GLY A 119 1.11 8.38 5.45
N TYR A 120 2.00 8.08 4.48
CA TYR A 120 1.73 7.08 3.44
C TYR A 120 2.84 6.03 3.35
N LYS A 121 2.50 4.88 2.75
CA LYS A 121 3.45 3.83 2.33
C LYS A 121 3.23 3.47 0.87
N ILE A 122 4.28 3.02 0.19
CA ILE A 122 4.16 2.49 -1.18
C ILE A 122 3.52 1.10 -1.15
N LYS A 123 2.50 0.90 -2.00
CA LYS A 123 1.95 -0.40 -2.36
C LYS A 123 2.26 -0.71 -3.83
N PHE A 124 2.84 -1.89 -4.09
CA PHE A 124 3.24 -2.32 -5.43
C PHE A 124 2.16 -3.15 -6.10
N TYR A 125 1.91 -2.85 -7.38
CA TYR A 125 1.09 -3.64 -8.31
C TYR A 125 1.95 -4.48 -9.25
N ASP A 126 3.09 -3.93 -9.73
CA ASP A 126 4.09 -4.64 -10.52
C ASP A 126 5.49 -4.06 -10.25
N CYS A 127 6.50 -4.92 -10.46
CA CYS A 127 7.90 -4.58 -10.23
C CYS A 127 8.74 -4.97 -11.46
N TYR A 128 9.91 -5.62 -11.28
CA TYR A 128 10.62 -6.21 -12.40
C TYR A 128 9.78 -7.33 -13.03
N ARG A 129 9.67 -7.31 -14.33
CA ARG A 129 8.95 -8.28 -15.15
C ARG A 129 9.94 -9.03 -16.02
N PRO A 130 10.13 -10.35 -15.82
CA PRO A 130 10.94 -11.16 -16.72
C PRO A 130 10.48 -11.01 -18.17
N ASN A 131 11.40 -10.99 -19.13
CA ASN A 131 11.00 -10.81 -20.53
C ASN A 131 10.12 -11.96 -21.04
N SER A 132 10.30 -13.17 -20.53
CA SER A 132 9.40 -14.29 -20.82
C SER A 132 7.95 -14.05 -20.36
N VAL A 133 7.74 -13.29 -19.26
CA VAL A 133 6.40 -12.88 -18.82
C VAL A 133 5.83 -11.81 -19.76
N GLN A 134 6.67 -10.90 -20.27
CA GLN A 134 6.24 -9.92 -21.27
C GLN A 134 5.74 -10.61 -22.56
N TYR A 135 6.36 -11.73 -22.96
CA TYR A 135 5.85 -12.55 -24.08
C TYR A 135 4.49 -13.17 -23.74
N LYS A 136 4.31 -13.76 -22.56
CA LYS A 136 3.01 -14.32 -22.12
C LYS A 136 1.91 -13.24 -22.16
N MET A 137 2.20 -12.01 -21.69
CA MET A 137 1.24 -10.91 -21.73
C MET A 137 0.90 -10.52 -23.19
N TRP A 138 1.91 -10.49 -24.07
CA TRP A 138 1.72 -10.16 -25.48
C TRP A 138 0.91 -11.22 -26.24
N GLU A 139 1.06 -12.48 -25.90
CA GLU A 139 0.25 -13.58 -26.46
C GLU A 139 -1.24 -13.42 -26.14
N ILE A 140 -1.56 -12.90 -24.94
CA ILE A 140 -2.94 -12.67 -24.51
C ILE A 140 -3.49 -11.38 -25.12
N VAL A 141 -2.70 -10.27 -25.11
CA VAL A 141 -3.09 -8.96 -25.64
C VAL A 141 -1.99 -8.39 -26.52
N PRO A 142 -1.95 -8.75 -27.83
CA PRO A 142 -0.92 -8.30 -28.77
C PRO A 142 -1.17 -6.86 -29.25
N ASN A 143 -1.32 -5.93 -28.31
CA ASN A 143 -1.61 -4.53 -28.60
C ASN A 143 -0.59 -3.62 -27.90
N PRO A 144 0.25 -2.89 -28.66
CA PRO A 144 1.31 -2.04 -28.10
C PRO A 144 0.79 -0.84 -27.29
N GLN A 145 -0.51 -0.55 -27.32
CA GLN A 145 -1.12 0.46 -26.47
C GLN A 145 -1.28 -0.01 -25.02
N TYR A 146 -1.33 -1.33 -24.79
CA TYR A 146 -1.57 -1.94 -23.48
C TYR A 146 -0.38 -2.78 -23.00
N VAL A 147 0.26 -3.48 -23.91
CA VAL A 147 1.40 -4.34 -23.62
C VAL A 147 2.58 -3.94 -24.50
N ALA A 148 3.70 -3.55 -23.91
CA ALA A 148 4.90 -3.23 -24.68
C ALA A 148 5.36 -4.45 -25.49
N ASN A 149 5.75 -4.21 -26.76
CA ASN A 149 6.26 -5.26 -27.63
C ASN A 149 7.47 -5.96 -26.99
N PRO A 150 7.44 -7.29 -26.74
CA PRO A 150 8.46 -8.01 -25.98
C PRO A 150 9.85 -8.03 -26.66
N VAL A 151 9.92 -7.86 -27.99
CA VAL A 151 11.21 -7.74 -28.71
C VAL A 151 11.92 -6.44 -28.34
N LYS A 152 11.17 -5.34 -28.20
CA LYS A 152 11.70 -4.04 -27.74
C LYS A 152 11.81 -3.99 -26.21
N GLY A 153 11.00 -4.77 -25.51
CA GLY A 153 10.88 -4.80 -24.06
C GLY A 153 10.31 -3.53 -23.44
N SER A 154 10.08 -3.56 -22.15
CA SER A 154 9.70 -2.42 -21.32
C SER A 154 10.78 -2.11 -20.29
N ILE A 155 10.65 -0.99 -19.56
CA ILE A 155 11.57 -0.66 -18.48
C ILE A 155 11.36 -1.61 -17.28
N HIS A 156 10.17 -2.20 -17.11
CA HIS A 156 9.95 -3.33 -16.18
C HIS A 156 10.90 -4.49 -16.48
N ASN A 157 11.10 -4.85 -17.77
CA ASN A 157 12.02 -5.95 -18.14
C ASN A 157 13.49 -5.62 -17.86
N LYS A 158 13.80 -4.37 -17.56
CA LYS A 158 15.13 -3.90 -17.18
C LYS A 158 15.33 -3.81 -15.67
N GLY A 159 14.28 -4.02 -14.85
CA GLY A 159 14.26 -3.85 -13.40
C GLY A 159 14.37 -2.38 -12.96
N GLY A 160 13.93 -1.46 -13.83
CA GLY A 160 13.98 -0.02 -13.63
C GLY A 160 12.61 0.66 -13.57
N ALA A 161 11.51 -0.08 -13.68
CA ALA A 161 10.15 0.45 -13.55
C ALA A 161 9.38 -0.26 -12.43
N VAL A 162 8.40 0.44 -11.89
CA VAL A 162 7.42 -0.06 -10.93
C VAL A 162 6.05 0.54 -11.19
N ASP A 163 5.00 -0.26 -10.94
CA ASP A 163 3.63 0.20 -10.89
C ASP A 163 3.20 0.21 -9.41
N ILE A 164 2.81 1.39 -8.93
CA ILE A 164 2.59 1.63 -7.50
C ILE A 164 1.38 2.50 -7.22
N THR A 165 0.91 2.42 -5.98
CA THR A 165 -0.01 3.36 -5.36
C THR A 165 0.44 3.67 -3.94
N LEU A 166 -0.34 4.48 -3.23
CA LEU A 166 -0.17 4.76 -1.81
C LEU A 166 -1.22 4.04 -0.97
N VAL A 167 -0.83 3.72 0.24
CA VAL A 167 -1.72 3.35 1.34
C VAL A 167 -1.40 4.23 2.55
N THR A 168 -2.34 4.37 3.49
CA THR A 168 -2.08 5.04 4.78
C THR A 168 -1.09 4.24 5.60
N MET A 169 -0.63 4.77 6.72
CA MET A 169 0.27 4.05 7.64
C MET A 169 -0.36 2.77 8.19
N GLU A 170 -1.69 2.73 8.30
CA GLU A 170 -2.51 1.58 8.74
C GLU A 170 -2.83 0.60 7.60
N GLY A 171 -2.46 0.92 6.35
CA GLY A 171 -2.66 0.08 5.17
C GLY A 171 -3.97 0.30 4.43
N ALA A 172 -4.76 1.32 4.78
CA ALA A 172 -5.95 1.67 4.04
C ALA A 172 -5.60 2.23 2.64
N ALA A 173 -6.40 1.88 1.63
CA ALA A 173 -6.19 2.35 0.27
C ALA A 173 -6.37 3.87 0.15
N VAL A 174 -5.49 4.52 -0.61
CA VAL A 174 -5.63 5.94 -1.00
C VAL A 174 -6.27 5.97 -2.38
N ASP A 175 -7.38 6.71 -2.50
CA ASP A 175 -8.11 6.84 -3.77
C ASP A 175 -7.29 7.63 -4.79
N MET A 176 -7.05 7.03 -5.95
CA MET A 176 -6.35 7.62 -7.09
C MET A 176 -7.30 7.91 -8.28
N GLY A 177 -8.63 7.74 -8.09
CA GLY A 177 -9.66 8.05 -9.05
C GLY A 177 -9.91 7.00 -10.13
N THR A 178 -9.00 6.05 -10.31
CA THR A 178 -9.18 4.84 -11.12
C THR A 178 -8.42 3.70 -10.49
N ASP A 179 -8.84 2.46 -10.78
CA ASP A 179 -8.03 1.29 -10.44
C ASP A 179 -6.76 1.22 -11.32
N PHE A 180 -5.84 0.35 -10.93
CA PHE A 180 -4.67 -0.06 -11.70
C PHE A 180 -5.13 -0.66 -13.05
N ASP A 181 -4.35 -0.46 -14.11
CA ASP A 181 -4.66 -0.92 -15.47
C ASP A 181 -5.97 -0.34 -16.06
N PHE A 182 -6.45 0.79 -15.56
CA PHE A 182 -7.54 1.51 -16.21
C PHE A 182 -7.04 2.25 -17.45
N PHE A 183 -7.26 1.68 -18.64
CA PHE A 183 -6.84 2.26 -19.91
C PHE A 183 -7.85 3.30 -20.41
N GLY A 184 -7.73 4.52 -19.91
CA GLY A 184 -8.59 5.63 -20.32
C GLY A 184 -8.09 6.97 -19.80
N LYS A 185 -8.65 8.05 -20.37
CA LYS A 185 -8.22 9.43 -20.04
C LYS A 185 -8.29 9.77 -18.55
N LYS A 186 -9.14 9.07 -17.77
CA LYS A 186 -9.18 9.25 -16.31
C LYS A 186 -7.88 8.88 -15.61
N ALA A 187 -7.09 7.95 -16.18
CA ALA A 187 -5.80 7.55 -15.61
C ALA A 187 -4.65 8.51 -15.95
N TYR A 188 -4.85 9.46 -16.87
CA TYR A 188 -3.78 10.34 -17.33
C TYR A 188 -3.38 11.35 -16.26
N HIS A 189 -2.08 11.61 -16.15
CA HIS A 189 -1.55 12.62 -15.24
C HIS A 189 -2.01 14.04 -15.56
N ASP A 190 -2.33 14.34 -16.82
CA ASP A 190 -2.82 15.63 -17.29
C ASP A 190 -4.37 15.72 -17.31
N ASN A 191 -5.05 14.76 -16.71
CA ASN A 191 -6.49 14.85 -16.48
C ASN A 191 -6.78 15.57 -15.16
N TYR A 192 -7.13 16.84 -15.25
CA TYR A 192 -7.49 17.68 -14.09
C TYR A 192 -8.99 17.66 -13.78
N ASN A 193 -9.81 16.93 -14.54
CA ASN A 193 -11.23 16.77 -14.28
C ASN A 193 -11.50 15.61 -13.30
N LEU A 194 -10.96 15.74 -12.10
CA LEU A 194 -11.05 14.80 -10.99
C LEU A 194 -11.30 15.59 -9.70
N PRO A 195 -11.89 14.98 -8.65
CA PRO A 195 -11.99 15.59 -7.33
C PRO A 195 -10.62 16.08 -6.81
N GLU A 196 -10.63 17.20 -6.09
CA GLU A 196 -9.41 17.85 -5.56
C GLU A 196 -8.56 16.91 -4.69
N GLU A 197 -9.20 16.06 -3.90
CA GLU A 197 -8.52 15.06 -3.08
C GLU A 197 -7.72 14.09 -3.94
N ILE A 198 -8.31 13.58 -5.02
CA ILE A 198 -7.62 12.65 -5.95
C ILE A 198 -6.46 13.34 -6.65
N LEU A 199 -6.65 14.60 -7.10
CA LEU A 199 -5.57 15.38 -7.69
C LEU A 199 -4.41 15.58 -6.71
N THR A 200 -4.73 15.84 -5.45
CA THR A 200 -3.75 15.96 -4.36
C THR A 200 -2.99 14.66 -4.13
N HIS A 201 -3.68 13.51 -4.07
CA HIS A 201 -3.04 12.19 -3.90
C HIS A 201 -2.09 11.88 -5.06
N ARG A 202 -2.53 12.07 -6.32
CA ARG A 202 -1.69 11.87 -7.51
C ARG A 202 -0.49 12.82 -7.54
N LYS A 203 -0.68 14.08 -7.13
CA LYS A 203 0.40 15.07 -7.02
C LYS A 203 1.44 14.61 -6.00
N VAL A 204 1.01 14.20 -4.80
CA VAL A 204 1.92 13.70 -3.75
C VAL A 204 2.70 12.49 -4.26
N LEU A 205 2.03 11.54 -4.93
CA LEU A 205 2.68 10.35 -5.49
C LEU A 205 3.72 10.76 -6.53
N LYS A 206 3.32 11.54 -7.53
CA LYS A 206 4.17 11.94 -8.66
C LYS A 206 5.38 12.76 -8.22
N GLU A 207 5.17 13.86 -7.51
CA GLU A 207 6.25 14.77 -7.10
C GLU A 207 7.25 14.09 -6.16
N THR A 208 6.77 13.21 -5.27
CA THR A 208 7.67 12.45 -4.40
C THR A 208 8.51 11.48 -5.21
N MET A 209 7.93 10.69 -6.12
CA MET A 209 8.69 9.76 -6.95
C MET A 209 9.71 10.50 -7.84
N GLU A 210 9.32 11.62 -8.45
CA GLU A 210 10.19 12.44 -9.29
C GLU A 210 11.38 13.00 -8.49
N SER A 211 11.19 13.38 -7.23
CA SER A 211 12.27 13.86 -6.35
C SER A 211 13.36 12.81 -6.04
N PHE A 212 13.04 11.52 -6.28
CA PHE A 212 13.99 10.40 -6.10
C PHE A 212 14.46 9.79 -7.43
N GLY A 213 14.35 10.56 -8.54
CA GLY A 213 14.92 10.21 -9.84
C GLY A 213 14.05 9.31 -10.70
N PHE A 214 12.79 9.12 -10.35
CA PHE A 214 11.80 8.49 -11.21
C PHE A 214 11.16 9.54 -12.14
N TRP A 215 10.59 9.07 -13.24
CA TRP A 215 9.72 9.84 -14.10
C TRP A 215 8.46 9.04 -14.44
N SER A 216 7.34 9.73 -14.54
CA SER A 216 6.02 9.17 -14.85
C SER A 216 5.77 9.19 -16.36
N ILE A 217 4.92 8.30 -16.85
CA ILE A 217 4.35 8.40 -18.21
C ILE A 217 2.99 9.11 -18.12
N ARG A 218 2.65 9.85 -19.17
CA ARG A 218 1.43 10.67 -19.18
C ARG A 218 0.14 9.88 -18.96
N THR A 219 0.07 8.66 -19.50
CA THR A 219 -1.14 7.87 -19.64
C THR A 219 -1.50 7.01 -18.41
N GLU A 220 -0.60 6.88 -17.42
CA GLU A 220 -0.71 5.94 -16.31
C GLU A 220 -0.22 6.59 -15.02
N TRP A 221 -1.14 6.91 -14.10
CA TRP A 221 -0.79 7.55 -12.83
C TRP A 221 0.05 6.66 -11.89
N TRP A 222 0.00 5.35 -12.09
CA TRP A 222 0.72 4.35 -11.26
C TRP A 222 2.14 4.04 -11.73
N HIS A 223 2.49 4.31 -13.01
CA HIS A 223 3.74 3.86 -13.63
C HIS A 223 4.88 4.85 -13.45
N TYR A 224 6.01 4.35 -12.91
CA TYR A 224 7.21 5.15 -12.65
C TYR A 224 8.47 4.43 -13.12
N ASN A 225 9.27 5.13 -13.91
CA ASN A 225 10.54 4.66 -14.46
C ASN A 225 11.71 5.35 -13.76
N LEU A 226 12.67 4.60 -13.21
CA LEU A 226 13.92 5.18 -12.72
C LEU A 226 14.83 5.57 -13.88
N SER A 227 15.24 6.83 -13.94
CA SER A 227 16.10 7.36 -15.03
C SER A 227 17.41 6.58 -15.17
N ALA A 228 18.07 6.26 -14.05
CA ALA A 228 19.29 5.44 -14.04
C ALA A 228 19.05 3.98 -14.45
N GLY A 229 17.80 3.47 -14.32
CA GLY A 229 17.42 2.10 -14.69
C GLY A 229 17.05 1.91 -16.15
N SER A 230 16.63 2.98 -16.84
CA SER A 230 16.10 2.93 -18.22
C SER A 230 17.12 2.45 -19.26
N LYS A 231 18.42 2.71 -19.03
CA LYS A 231 19.53 2.30 -19.90
C LYS A 231 20.01 0.85 -19.69
N ALA A 232 19.47 0.14 -18.69
CA ALA A 232 19.85 -1.25 -18.45
C ALA A 232 19.37 -2.16 -19.58
N LYS A 233 20.05 -3.30 -19.77
CA LYS A 233 19.62 -4.32 -20.72
C LYS A 233 18.35 -5.02 -20.23
N ILE A 234 17.51 -5.44 -21.16
CA ILE A 234 16.40 -6.37 -20.92
C ILE A 234 16.94 -7.62 -20.23
N ALA A 235 16.26 -8.10 -19.24
CA ALA A 235 16.63 -9.29 -18.50
C ALA A 235 15.50 -10.33 -18.50
N ASN A 236 15.90 -11.57 -18.33
CA ASN A 236 14.97 -12.69 -18.14
C ASN A 236 15.34 -13.47 -16.88
N PHE A 237 15.80 -12.75 -15.84
CA PHE A 237 16.02 -13.30 -14.51
C PHE A 237 14.68 -13.88 -14.00
N LYS A 238 14.72 -15.08 -13.48
CA LYS A 238 13.59 -15.75 -12.83
C LYS A 238 13.96 -16.05 -11.39
N TRP A 239 12.95 -16.19 -10.57
CA TRP A 239 13.10 -16.58 -9.17
C TRP A 239 12.27 -17.82 -8.90
N ASP A 240 12.69 -18.60 -7.92
CA ASP A 240 11.94 -19.75 -7.45
C ASP A 240 10.85 -19.26 -6.48
N CYS A 241 9.65 -19.82 -6.63
CA CYS A 241 8.56 -19.58 -5.70
C CYS A 241 8.75 -20.50 -4.49
N GLU A 242 8.81 -19.94 -3.31
CA GLU A 242 8.76 -20.74 -2.09
C GLU A 242 7.40 -21.47 -2.03
N SER A 243 7.43 -22.79 -1.91
CA SER A 243 6.28 -23.67 -1.80
C SER A 243 5.64 -23.61 -0.41
#